data_4e0d8f313312981792c05330421acf5f
#
_entry.id   4e0d8f313312981792c05330421acf5f
#
_cell.length_a   1.000
_cell.length_b   1.000
_cell.length_c   1.000
_cell.angle_alpha   90.00
_cell.angle_beta   90.00
_cell.angle_gamma   90.00
#
_symmetry.space_group_name_H-M   'P 1'
#
loop_
_entity.id
_entity.type
_entity.pdbx_description
1 polymer ?
#
loop_
_entity_poly.entity_id
_entity_poly.type
_entity_poly.pdbx_seq_one_letter_code
_entity_poly.pdbx_strand_id
1 'polypeptide(L)'
;MKLLPLLDRTGNVKFWADPRSNWMVDLDGNAVGLIAVDAVYDRNGVQLGWWYGDHLRNRNGQVVLFVTRSKIEGLMMPAEKPISRVPTLRLPSGKPNFERLGVKAAKKHEWASVMSLHFQDQRRRTLAQIKSVLALAAESKLRTDSPKSALAS
;
A
#
# COMPACT_ATOMS: atom_id res chain seq x y z
N MET A 1 -4.53 11.35 -20.60
CA MET A 1 -3.67 10.22 -20.31
C MET A 1 -4.50 9.04 -19.88
N LYS A 2 -4.13 7.88 -20.32
CA LYS A 2 -4.85 6.66 -19.99
C LYS A 2 -4.40 6.09 -18.65
N LEU A 3 -5.31 5.40 -17.97
CA LEU A 3 -4.93 4.62 -16.81
C LEU A 3 -3.98 3.50 -17.21
N LEU A 4 -3.04 3.20 -16.34
CA LEU A 4 -2.06 2.13 -16.55
C LEU A 4 -2.50 0.89 -15.76
N PRO A 5 -2.70 -0.25 -16.41
CA PRO A 5 -3.00 -1.48 -15.68
C PRO A 5 -1.74 -1.97 -14.96
N LEU A 6 -1.91 -2.41 -13.73
CA LEU A 6 -0.86 -3.00 -12.92
C LEU A 6 -1.18 -4.48 -12.73
N LEU A 7 -0.30 -5.32 -13.27
CA LEU A 7 -0.48 -6.76 -13.29
C LEU A 7 0.35 -7.43 -12.19
N ASP A 8 -0.18 -8.53 -11.66
CA ASP A 8 0.52 -9.31 -10.67
C ASP A 8 1.35 -10.45 -11.30
N ARG A 9 1.96 -11.26 -10.45
CA ARG A 9 2.81 -12.38 -10.87
C ARG A 9 2.09 -13.45 -11.70
N THR A 10 0.76 -13.43 -11.72
CA THR A 10 -0.04 -14.35 -12.53
C THR A 10 -0.45 -13.75 -13.86
N GLY A 11 -0.10 -12.49 -14.11
CA GLY A 11 -0.46 -11.77 -15.33
C GLY A 11 -1.85 -11.17 -15.31
N ASN A 12 -2.52 -11.16 -14.15
CA ASN A 12 -3.83 -10.54 -14.00
C ASN A 12 -3.70 -9.07 -13.59
N VAL A 13 -4.56 -8.23 -14.13
CA VAL A 13 -4.68 -6.85 -13.65
C VAL A 13 -5.27 -6.86 -12.25
N LYS A 14 -4.58 -6.24 -11.31
CA LYS A 14 -5.02 -6.13 -9.92
C LYS A 14 -5.34 -4.71 -9.52
N PHE A 15 -4.66 -3.75 -10.11
CA PHE A 15 -4.84 -2.34 -9.83
C PHE A 15 -4.66 -1.53 -11.11
N TRP A 16 -5.02 -0.25 -11.02
CA TRP A 16 -4.78 0.71 -12.08
C TRP A 16 -4.06 1.92 -11.48
N ALA A 17 -3.15 2.50 -12.22
CA ALA A 17 -2.50 3.73 -11.81
C ALA A 17 -2.98 4.87 -12.69
N ASP A 18 -3.31 6.00 -12.07
CA ASP A 18 -3.69 7.21 -12.78
C ASP A 18 -2.47 8.12 -12.88
N PRO A 19 -1.86 8.29 -14.07
CA PRO A 19 -0.66 9.12 -14.22
C PRO A 19 -0.89 10.60 -13.89
N ARG A 20 -2.14 11.06 -13.93
CA ARG A 20 -2.45 12.46 -13.67
C ARG A 20 -2.47 12.80 -12.19
N SER A 21 -3.04 11.91 -11.39
CA SER A 21 -3.19 12.13 -9.95
C SER A 21 -2.17 11.34 -9.13
N ASN A 22 -1.52 10.36 -9.74
CA ASN A 22 -0.62 9.41 -9.09
C ASN A 22 -1.32 8.45 -8.11
N TRP A 23 -2.65 8.46 -8.07
CA TRP A 23 -3.38 7.49 -7.29
C TRP A 23 -3.37 6.12 -7.95
N MET A 24 -3.23 5.11 -7.13
CA MET A 24 -3.43 3.73 -7.50
C MET A 24 -4.80 3.31 -7.02
N VAL A 25 -5.58 2.70 -7.90
CA VAL A 25 -6.97 2.30 -7.59
C VAL A 25 -7.13 0.81 -7.78
N ASP A 26 -8.12 0.25 -7.09
CA ASP A 26 -8.51 -1.14 -7.28
C ASP A 26 -9.35 -1.32 -8.56
N LEU A 27 -9.85 -2.52 -8.79
CA LEU A 27 -10.63 -2.82 -9.99
C LEU A 27 -11.99 -2.10 -10.02
N ASP A 28 -12.46 -1.64 -8.87
CA ASP A 28 -13.70 -0.88 -8.78
C ASP A 28 -13.48 0.63 -8.86
N GLY A 29 -12.24 1.07 -8.94
CA GLY A 29 -11.89 2.47 -9.07
C GLY A 29 -11.68 3.19 -7.74
N ASN A 30 -11.67 2.46 -6.63
CA ASN A 30 -11.42 3.04 -5.30
C ASN A 30 -9.93 3.22 -5.08
N ALA A 31 -9.53 4.39 -4.58
CA ALA A 31 -8.13 4.67 -4.29
C ALA A 31 -7.63 3.75 -3.17
N VAL A 32 -6.51 3.10 -3.42
CA VAL A 32 -5.87 2.20 -2.45
C VAL A 32 -4.46 2.65 -2.11
N GLY A 33 -3.83 3.44 -2.96
CA GLY A 33 -2.48 3.88 -2.73
C GLY A 33 -2.09 5.05 -3.61
N LEU A 34 -0.89 5.57 -3.38
CA LEU A 34 -0.36 6.71 -4.10
C LEU A 34 1.10 6.46 -4.45
N ILE A 35 1.45 6.76 -5.70
CA ILE A 35 2.82 6.69 -6.17
C ILE A 35 3.39 8.09 -6.11
N ALA A 36 4.31 8.34 -5.18
CA ALA A 36 4.93 9.65 -5.02
C ALA A 36 6.42 9.54 -5.35
N VAL A 37 6.78 10.06 -6.51
CA VAL A 37 8.14 9.99 -7.08
C VAL A 37 8.54 8.52 -7.28
N ASP A 38 9.28 7.95 -6.36
CA ASP A 38 9.73 6.55 -6.43
C ASP A 38 9.23 5.71 -5.26
N ALA A 39 8.38 6.25 -4.41
CA ALA A 39 7.81 5.52 -3.28
C ALA A 39 6.33 5.27 -3.50
N VAL A 40 5.84 4.17 -2.97
CA VAL A 40 4.43 3.81 -3.03
C VAL A 40 3.87 3.78 -1.61
N TYR A 41 2.78 4.49 -1.42
CA TYR A 41 2.12 4.61 -0.12
C TYR A 41 0.70 4.07 -0.19
N ASP A 42 0.16 3.67 0.95
CA ASP A 42 -1.27 3.40 1.04
C ASP A 42 -2.07 4.70 1.21
N ARG A 43 -3.39 4.60 1.37
CA ARG A 43 -4.26 5.76 1.53
C ARG A 43 -3.97 6.57 2.79
N ASN A 44 -3.35 5.96 3.78
CA ASN A 44 -3.03 6.60 5.06
C ASN A 44 -1.61 7.17 5.09
N GLY A 45 -0.87 7.04 4.00
CA GLY A 45 0.49 7.54 3.90
C GLY A 45 1.55 6.58 4.41
N VAL A 46 1.19 5.33 4.69
CA VAL A 46 2.14 4.30 5.11
C VAL A 46 2.84 3.74 3.88
N GLN A 47 4.16 3.69 3.90
CA GLN A 47 4.92 3.21 2.76
C GLN A 47 4.73 1.71 2.53
N LEU A 48 4.36 1.35 1.30
CA LEU A 48 4.16 -0.04 0.88
C LEU A 48 5.39 -0.61 0.19
N GLY A 49 6.13 0.22 -0.50
CA GLY A 49 7.26 -0.22 -1.30
C GLY A 49 7.82 0.89 -2.16
N TRP A 50 8.42 0.50 -3.29
CA TRP A 50 9.11 1.40 -4.19
C TRP A 50 8.67 1.20 -5.63
N TRP A 51 8.58 2.31 -6.35
CA TRP A 51 8.23 2.35 -7.76
C TRP A 51 9.48 2.54 -8.61
N TYR A 52 9.65 1.67 -9.61
CA TYR A 52 10.84 1.67 -10.48
C TYR A 52 10.51 2.08 -11.92
N GLY A 53 9.42 2.82 -12.12
CA GLY A 53 9.03 3.32 -13.43
C GLY A 53 8.10 2.40 -14.20
N ASP A 54 8.34 1.11 -14.15
CA ASP A 54 7.53 0.09 -14.84
C ASP A 54 7.07 -1.03 -13.91
N HIS A 55 7.49 -1.04 -12.66
CA HIS A 55 7.09 -2.07 -11.71
C HIS A 55 7.18 -1.55 -10.27
N LEU A 56 6.49 -2.25 -9.39
CA LEU A 56 6.44 -1.97 -7.97
C LEU A 56 7.09 -3.11 -7.21
N ARG A 57 8.01 -2.77 -6.31
CA ARG A 57 8.60 -3.73 -5.39
C ARG A 57 8.10 -3.44 -3.98
N ASN A 58 7.91 -4.49 -3.20
CA ASN A 58 7.56 -4.34 -1.80
C ASN A 58 8.77 -3.89 -0.99
N ARG A 59 8.59 -3.72 0.32
CA ARG A 59 9.67 -3.24 1.20
C ARG A 59 10.82 -4.24 1.34
N ASN A 60 10.61 -5.49 0.93
CA ASN A 60 11.65 -6.53 0.93
C ASN A 60 12.43 -6.60 -0.39
N GLY A 61 12.07 -5.77 -1.38
CA GLY A 61 12.75 -5.75 -2.67
C GLY A 61 12.19 -6.73 -3.69
N GLN A 62 11.12 -7.43 -3.36
CA GLN A 62 10.47 -8.39 -4.27
C GLN A 62 9.52 -7.68 -5.22
N VAL A 63 9.40 -8.16 -6.46
CA VAL A 63 8.50 -7.57 -7.45
C VAL A 63 7.06 -8.03 -7.18
N VAL A 64 6.14 -7.09 -7.13
CA VAL A 64 4.72 -7.38 -6.82
C VAL A 64 3.82 -7.07 -8.00
N LEU A 65 3.99 -5.93 -8.64
CA LEU A 65 3.16 -5.46 -9.74
C LEU A 65 4.03 -4.90 -10.86
N PHE A 66 3.54 -5.02 -12.08
CA PHE A 66 4.24 -4.46 -13.23
C PHE A 66 3.26 -3.86 -14.24
N VAL A 67 3.77 -2.92 -15.04
CA VAL A 67 3.01 -2.33 -16.14
C VAL A 67 3.09 -3.26 -17.35
N THR A 68 2.04 -3.29 -18.15
CA THR A 68 1.96 -4.08 -19.38
C THR A 68 3.25 -3.97 -20.20
N ARG A 69 3.74 -5.10 -20.65
CA ARG A 69 4.93 -5.25 -21.51
C ARG A 69 6.25 -4.90 -20.83
N SER A 70 6.26 -4.79 -19.53
CA SER A 70 7.52 -4.58 -18.81
C SER A 70 8.41 -5.79 -18.88
N LYS A 71 9.71 -5.53 -18.87
CA LYS A 71 10.72 -6.56 -18.76
C LYS A 71 11.59 -6.24 -17.57
N ILE A 72 11.59 -7.13 -16.61
CA ILE A 72 12.36 -6.93 -15.38
C ILE A 72 13.54 -7.89 -15.40
N GLU A 73 14.73 -7.33 -15.30
CA GLU A 73 15.95 -8.12 -15.33
C GLU A 73 15.95 -9.19 -14.24
N GLY A 74 16.32 -10.40 -14.63
CA GLY A 74 16.41 -11.52 -13.71
C GLY A 74 15.09 -12.19 -13.37
N LEU A 75 13.98 -11.77 -14.00
CA LEU A 75 12.67 -12.36 -13.76
C LEU A 75 12.05 -12.90 -15.04
N MET A 76 11.44 -14.06 -14.94
CA MET A 76 10.58 -14.57 -15.99
C MET A 76 9.23 -13.89 -15.87
N MET A 77 8.83 -13.15 -16.87
CA MET A 77 7.56 -12.43 -16.87
C MET A 77 6.40 -13.36 -17.17
N PRO A 78 5.27 -13.23 -16.46
CA PRO A 78 4.10 -14.05 -16.73
C PRO A 78 3.43 -13.67 -18.05
N ALA A 79 2.66 -14.58 -18.61
CA ALA A 79 1.79 -14.26 -19.73
C ALA A 79 0.72 -13.28 -19.25
N GLU A 80 0.57 -12.18 -19.97
CA GLU A 80 -0.42 -11.17 -19.62
C GLU A 80 -1.81 -11.61 -20.06
N LYS A 81 -2.75 -11.55 -19.13
CA LYS A 81 -4.13 -11.94 -19.42
C LYS A 81 -4.92 -10.75 -19.92
N PRO A 82 -6.03 -10.99 -20.64
CA PRO A 82 -6.83 -9.92 -21.18
C PRO A 82 -7.28 -8.94 -20.11
N ILE A 83 -7.27 -7.67 -20.46
CA ILE A 83 -7.75 -6.59 -19.59
C ILE A 83 -9.24 -6.49 -19.80
N SER A 84 -10.02 -6.66 -18.74
CA SER A 84 -11.45 -6.70 -18.86
C SER A 84 -12.08 -5.32 -18.91
N ARG A 85 -11.96 -4.53 -17.87
CA ARG A 85 -12.70 -3.30 -17.76
C ARG A 85 -11.88 -2.22 -17.07
N VAL A 86 -11.87 -1.03 -17.69
CA VAL A 86 -11.27 0.14 -17.06
C VAL A 86 -12.26 0.69 -16.04
N PRO A 87 -11.84 0.89 -14.78
CA PRO A 87 -12.75 1.35 -13.75
C PRO A 87 -13.06 2.85 -13.88
N THR A 88 -14.17 3.26 -13.29
CA THR A 88 -14.46 4.67 -13.08
C THR A 88 -13.80 5.10 -11.79
N LEU A 89 -12.99 6.14 -11.85
CA LEU A 89 -12.20 6.57 -10.70
C LEU A 89 -13.05 7.22 -9.62
N ARG A 90 -12.74 6.87 -8.38
CA ARG A 90 -13.30 7.49 -7.18
C ARG A 90 -12.13 7.91 -6.31
N LEU A 91 -11.62 9.12 -6.57
CA LEU A 91 -10.42 9.60 -5.93
C LEU A 91 -10.75 10.49 -4.74
N PRO A 92 -9.95 10.45 -3.67
CA PRO A 92 -10.13 11.36 -2.55
C PRO A 92 -9.77 12.79 -2.96
N SER A 93 -10.29 13.76 -2.24
CA SER A 93 -10.06 15.19 -2.54
C SER A 93 -8.67 15.66 -2.12
N GLY A 94 -8.00 14.95 -1.25
CA GLY A 94 -6.68 15.34 -0.76
C GLY A 94 -5.74 14.16 -0.65
N LYS A 95 -4.48 14.45 -0.37
CA LYS A 95 -3.45 13.45 -0.19
C LYS A 95 -3.18 13.23 1.30
N PRO A 96 -2.79 12.01 1.72
CA PRO A 96 -2.45 11.75 3.11
C PRO A 96 -1.12 12.41 3.49
N ASN A 97 -0.87 12.49 4.78
CA ASN A 97 0.47 12.81 5.28
C ASN A 97 1.31 11.54 5.14
N PHE A 98 2.42 11.68 4.45
CA PHE A 98 3.29 10.52 4.20
C PHE A 98 4.20 10.27 5.39
N GLU A 99 4.35 9.00 5.75
CA GLU A 99 5.37 8.64 6.71
C GLU A 99 6.77 8.82 6.12
N ARG A 100 7.77 8.82 6.98
CA ARG A 100 9.16 8.94 6.57
C ARG A 100 9.54 7.77 5.66
N LEU A 101 10.31 8.08 4.60
CA LEU A 101 10.80 7.05 3.70
C LEU A 101 11.70 6.06 4.42
N GLY A 102 11.45 4.78 4.18
CA GLY A 102 12.33 3.72 4.64
C GLY A 102 13.55 3.58 3.76
N VAL A 103 14.45 2.71 4.16
CA VAL A 103 15.62 2.37 3.36
C VAL A 103 15.22 1.40 2.27
N LYS A 104 15.65 1.65 1.03
CA LYS A 104 15.39 0.73 -0.07
C LYS A 104 16.09 -0.59 0.17
N ALA A 105 15.34 -1.68 0.08
CA ALA A 105 15.91 -3.01 0.08
C ALA A 105 16.61 -3.30 -1.24
N ALA A 106 17.59 -4.18 -1.23
CA ALA A 106 18.21 -4.66 -2.45
C ALA A 106 17.16 -5.32 -3.34
N LYS A 107 17.28 -5.11 -4.66
CA LYS A 107 16.38 -5.72 -5.62
C LYS A 107 16.59 -7.23 -5.62
N LYS A 108 15.50 -7.96 -5.43
CA LYS A 108 15.51 -9.41 -5.49
C LYS A 108 14.92 -9.89 -6.81
N HIS A 109 15.46 -10.96 -7.34
CA HIS A 109 14.98 -11.55 -8.59
C HIS A 109 13.91 -12.57 -8.27
N GLU A 110 12.85 -12.13 -7.61
CA GLU A 110 11.76 -12.99 -7.22
C GLU A 110 10.45 -12.21 -7.14
N TRP A 111 9.36 -12.95 -7.35
CA TRP A 111 8.02 -12.42 -7.24
C TRP A 111 7.49 -12.53 -5.82
N ALA A 112 6.62 -11.62 -5.45
CA ALA A 112 5.82 -11.74 -4.24
C ALA A 112 4.35 -11.53 -4.59
N SER A 113 3.45 -12.03 -3.75
CA SER A 113 2.04 -11.82 -3.97
C SER A 113 1.64 -10.40 -3.62
N VAL A 114 0.50 -9.95 -4.17
CA VAL A 114 -0.07 -8.64 -3.84
C VAL A 114 -0.30 -8.49 -2.34
N MET A 115 -0.56 -9.59 -1.65
CA MET A 115 -0.75 -9.59 -0.20
C MET A 115 0.48 -9.08 0.55
N SER A 116 1.67 -9.19 -0.04
CA SER A 116 2.91 -8.70 0.58
C SER A 116 2.97 -7.19 0.69
N LEU A 117 2.10 -6.46 0.01
CA LEU A 117 1.96 -5.02 0.17
C LEU A 117 1.16 -4.64 1.41
N HIS A 118 0.46 -5.60 2.00
CA HIS A 118 -0.28 -5.42 3.25
C HIS A 118 -1.40 -4.38 3.22
N PHE A 119 -2.06 -4.19 2.05
CA PHE A 119 -3.21 -3.27 1.98
C PHE A 119 -4.28 -3.62 3.00
N GLN A 120 -4.59 -4.91 3.15
CA GLN A 120 -5.57 -5.37 4.14
C GLN A 120 -5.03 -5.26 5.56
N ASP A 121 -3.75 -5.53 5.72
CA ASP A 121 -3.09 -5.38 7.01
C ASP A 121 -3.00 -3.92 7.44
N GLN A 122 -2.95 -2.99 6.49
CA GLN A 122 -3.03 -1.56 6.80
C GLN A 122 -4.33 -1.22 7.52
N ARG A 123 -5.45 -1.78 7.07
CA ARG A 123 -6.72 -1.61 7.77
C ARG A 123 -6.66 -2.18 9.18
N ARG A 124 -6.08 -3.37 9.34
CA ARG A 124 -5.90 -3.99 10.65
C ARG A 124 -4.99 -3.17 11.55
N ARG A 125 -3.90 -2.65 11.01
CA ARG A 125 -2.99 -1.79 11.77
C ARG A 125 -3.67 -0.52 12.25
N THR A 126 -4.47 0.10 11.39
CA THR A 126 -5.22 1.29 11.77
C THR A 126 -6.17 1.00 12.93
N LEU A 127 -6.90 -0.12 12.87
CA LEU A 127 -7.77 -0.54 13.95
C LEU A 127 -6.98 -0.86 15.22
N ALA A 128 -5.84 -1.51 15.10
CA ALA A 128 -4.99 -1.81 16.24
C ALA A 128 -4.45 -0.53 16.88
N GLN A 129 -4.06 0.45 16.08
CA GLN A 129 -3.62 1.75 16.56
C GLN A 129 -4.73 2.47 17.32
N ILE A 130 -5.94 2.47 16.78
CA ILE A 130 -7.10 3.05 17.45
C ILE A 130 -7.35 2.37 18.79
N LYS A 131 -7.33 1.04 18.81
CA LYS A 131 -7.51 0.26 20.04
C LYS A 131 -6.42 0.57 21.06
N SER A 132 -5.18 0.71 20.61
CA SER A 132 -4.06 1.06 21.49
C SER A 132 -4.24 2.45 22.10
N VAL A 133 -4.67 3.42 21.33
CA VAL A 133 -4.93 4.77 21.82
C VAL A 133 -6.07 4.75 22.85
N LEU A 134 -7.14 4.01 22.57
CA LEU A 134 -8.25 3.88 23.51
C LEU A 134 -7.83 3.18 24.80
N ALA A 135 -6.99 2.16 24.70
CA ALA A 135 -6.47 1.46 25.86
C ALA A 135 -5.60 2.38 26.73
N LEU A 136 -4.73 3.16 26.11
CA LEU A 136 -3.90 4.13 26.81
C LEU A 136 -4.74 5.21 27.49
N ALA A 137 -5.77 5.68 26.82
CA ALA A 137 -6.70 6.65 27.41
C ALA A 137 -7.42 6.07 28.61
N ALA A 138 -7.86 4.81 28.52
CA ALA A 138 -8.50 4.12 29.63
C ALA A 138 -7.56 3.94 30.82
N GLU A 139 -6.32 3.55 30.56
CA GLU A 139 -5.30 3.42 31.59
C GLU A 139 -5.02 4.75 32.29
N SER A 140 -4.88 5.81 31.49
CA SER A 140 -4.67 7.15 32.03
C SER A 140 -5.82 7.60 32.90
N LYS A 141 -7.05 7.32 32.51
CA LYS A 141 -8.25 7.62 33.31
C LYS A 141 -8.27 6.83 34.60
N LEU A 142 -7.94 5.55 34.57
CA LEU A 142 -7.87 4.71 35.75
C LEU A 142 -6.82 5.20 36.74
N ARG A 143 -5.67 5.61 36.26
CA ARG A 143 -4.62 6.19 37.13
C ARG A 143 -5.06 7.48 37.78
N THR A 144 -5.85 8.27 37.11
CA THR A 144 -6.38 9.52 37.63
C THR A 144 -7.47 9.27 38.67
N ASP A 145 -8.36 8.34 38.38
CA ASP A 145 -9.50 8.00 39.24
C ASP A 145 -9.10 7.09 40.40
N SER A 146 -7.99 6.41 40.32
CA SER A 146 -7.48 5.52 41.31
C SER A 146 -6.58 6.30 42.25
N PRO A 147 -7.06 6.81 43.28
CA PRO A 147 -6.30 7.65 44.17
C PRO A 147 -5.43 6.82 44.96
N LYS A 148 -5.09 6.63 44.73
CA LYS A 148 -4.50 6.15 45.25
C LYS A 148 -4.57 5.13 45.85
N SER A 149 -5.01 4.78 45.75
CA SER A 149 -5.09 3.85 45.96
C SER A 149 -4.68 3.28 45.49
N ALA A 150 -4.58 3.62 45.47
CA ALA A 150 -4.24 3.18 44.94
C ALA A 150 -3.83 2.93 44.94
N LEU A 151 -3.77 2.83 45.11
CA LEU A 151 -3.52 2.57 44.63
C LEU A 151 -3.26 2.16 44.58
N ALA A 152 -3.49 1.88 44.82
CA ALA A 152 -3.33 1.52 44.50
C ALA A 152 -3.38 1.21 44.07
N SER A 153 -3.44 1.25 44.16
CA SER A 153 -3.35 1.08 43.58
C SER A 153 -2.97 0.81 43.17
#